data_886d239a5588eaeaa2fed24f3564a102
#
_entry.id   886d239a5588eaeaa2fed24f3564a102
#
_cell.length_a   1.000
_cell.length_b   1.000
_cell.length_c   1.000
_cell.angle_alpha   90.00
_cell.angle_beta   90.00
_cell.angle_gamma   90.00
#
_symmetry.space_group_name_H-M   'P 1'
#
loop_
_entity.id
_entity.type
_entity.pdbx_description
1 polymer ?
#
loop_
_entity_poly.entity_id
_entity_poly.type
_entity_poly.pdbx_seq_one_letter_code
_entity_poly.pdbx_strand_id
1 'polypeptide(L)'
;MSVNWSDQLKNGFSYGIGFNIFDYKAVVTKYNNPEGLIYNNHTGLVRNKGYYQGMDLGEIWGYEANDLFLTNQEVDEYLRGVDMSFFKPNKDWQRGDLKYIDSNGDGKIDPGSGTLKDHGDLKIIGNTTPRYSFGLNLHAGYKGFEVSALFQGVMKRDFPMAASTYLFSGYSNFFKEHLDYYNVYNPGAYLPRLTKPDSPEYNANVGYNTSRYLLNAAYMRLKNLMISYNFQPKLVKKMGLENLKVYFTCDNLFTIDNLPDVFDPETLNQVNTWAGGSNETAPGLTSPMKQNGNGKVYPLNKNYVFGIEFTF
;
A
#
# COMPACT_ATOMS: atom_id res chain seq x y z
N MET A 1 1.94 22.82 5.78
CA MET A 1 0.98 23.64 6.54
C MET A 1 0.89 23.10 7.95
N SER A 2 0.86 23.97 8.98
CA SER A 2 0.65 23.56 10.37
C SER A 2 -0.29 24.55 11.05
N VAL A 3 -1.21 24.04 11.86
CA VAL A 3 -2.15 24.82 12.67
C VAL A 3 -2.15 24.23 14.06
N ASN A 4 -1.96 25.07 15.07
CA ASN A 4 -2.03 24.69 16.48
C ASN A 4 -2.99 25.63 17.20
N TRP A 5 -3.85 25.05 18.02
CA TRP A 5 -4.77 25.74 18.88
C TRP A 5 -4.73 25.15 20.27
N SER A 6 -4.68 25.96 21.28
CA SER A 6 -4.82 25.54 22.68
C SER A 6 -5.55 26.59 23.49
N ASP A 7 -6.36 26.15 24.45
CA ASP A 7 -7.12 27.03 25.32
C ASP A 7 -7.37 26.39 26.67
N GLN A 8 -7.70 27.19 27.65
CA GLN A 8 -8.08 26.77 28.99
C GLN A 8 -9.36 27.44 29.45
N LEU A 9 -10.34 26.63 29.77
CA LEU A 9 -11.64 27.10 30.22
C LEU A 9 -11.56 27.56 31.69
N LYS A 10 -12.50 28.43 32.11
CA LYS A 10 -12.57 28.97 33.51
C LYS A 10 -12.69 27.90 34.59
N ASN A 11 -13.18 26.71 34.26
CA ASN A 11 -13.30 25.58 35.18
C ASN A 11 -12.00 24.79 35.33
N GLY A 12 -10.89 25.22 34.68
CA GLY A 12 -9.60 24.57 34.69
C GLY A 12 -9.41 23.44 33.70
N PHE A 13 -10.37 23.18 32.80
CA PHE A 13 -10.21 22.25 31.70
C PHE A 13 -9.33 22.89 30.62
N SER A 14 -8.22 22.24 30.26
CA SER A 14 -7.33 22.62 29.19
C SER A 14 -7.47 21.65 28.00
N TYR A 15 -7.36 22.16 26.80
CA TYR A 15 -7.37 21.33 25.59
C TYR A 15 -6.54 21.97 24.49
N GLY A 16 -6.10 21.15 23.55
CA GLY A 16 -5.43 21.63 22.36
C GLY A 16 -5.47 20.63 21.24
N ILE A 17 -5.36 21.19 20.05
CA ILE A 17 -5.31 20.48 18.80
C ILE A 17 -4.16 21.03 17.96
N GLY A 18 -3.31 20.15 17.46
CA GLY A 18 -2.28 20.47 16.51
C GLY A 18 -2.45 19.63 15.27
N PHE A 19 -2.59 20.26 14.12
CA PHE A 19 -2.67 19.57 12.83
C PHE A 19 -1.55 20.03 11.93
N ASN A 20 -0.85 19.08 11.31
CA ASN A 20 0.10 19.36 10.25
C ASN A 20 -0.19 18.49 9.04
N ILE A 21 0.04 19.03 7.86
CA ILE A 21 -0.06 18.31 6.60
C ILE A 21 1.10 18.71 5.71
N PHE A 22 1.69 17.70 5.09
CA PHE A 22 2.79 17.84 4.15
C PHE A 22 2.45 17.12 2.86
N ASP A 23 2.80 17.72 1.74
CA ASP A 23 2.66 17.12 0.43
C ASP A 23 3.84 17.48 -0.45
N TYR A 24 4.26 16.56 -1.30
CA TYR A 24 5.26 16.80 -2.33
C TYR A 24 4.96 15.98 -3.58
N LYS A 25 5.40 16.48 -4.71
CA LYS A 25 5.39 15.81 -5.99
C LYS A 25 6.78 15.95 -6.60
N ALA A 26 7.42 14.81 -6.86
CA ALA A 26 8.72 14.78 -7.48
C ALA A 26 8.59 14.36 -8.94
N VAL A 27 9.17 15.14 -9.84
CA VAL A 27 9.11 14.92 -11.29
C VAL A 27 10.52 14.73 -11.83
N VAL A 28 10.72 13.77 -12.70
CA VAL A 28 12.00 13.54 -13.39
C VAL A 28 12.22 14.64 -14.40
N THR A 29 13.16 15.53 -14.12
CA THR A 29 13.46 16.67 -14.99
C THR A 29 14.35 16.31 -16.18
N LYS A 30 15.24 15.31 -16.00
CA LYS A 30 16.13 14.83 -17.06
C LYS A 30 16.52 13.38 -16.83
N TYR A 31 16.42 12.55 -17.84
CA TYR A 31 16.86 11.16 -17.83
C TYR A 31 17.23 10.72 -19.25
N ASN A 32 18.25 9.85 -19.39
CA ASN A 32 18.68 9.35 -20.69
C ASN A 32 17.81 8.17 -21.15
N ASN A 33 16.64 8.49 -21.66
CA ASN A 33 15.68 7.54 -22.24
C ASN A 33 15.07 8.21 -23.49
N PRO A 34 15.82 8.29 -24.61
CA PRO A 34 15.38 9.02 -25.79
C PRO A 34 14.16 8.41 -26.47
N GLU A 35 13.94 7.10 -26.31
CA GLU A 35 12.79 6.39 -26.86
C GLU A 35 11.55 6.48 -25.97
N GLY A 36 11.70 6.97 -24.74
CA GLY A 36 10.61 7.04 -23.78
C GLY A 36 10.08 5.67 -23.37
N LEU A 37 10.97 4.69 -23.22
CA LEU A 37 10.59 3.32 -22.84
C LEU A 37 9.94 3.32 -21.45
N ILE A 38 8.75 2.74 -21.35
CA ILE A 38 8.00 2.51 -20.11
C ILE A 38 7.93 1.02 -19.75
N TYR A 39 8.32 0.15 -20.68
CA TYR A 39 8.21 -1.29 -20.60
C TYR A 39 9.57 -1.95 -20.77
N ASN A 40 9.83 -3.04 -20.03
CA ASN A 40 11.03 -3.85 -20.18
C ASN A 40 10.67 -5.23 -20.77
N ASN A 41 11.05 -5.46 -22.00
CA ASN A 41 10.68 -6.60 -22.82
C ASN A 41 11.21 -7.97 -22.30
N HIS A 42 12.11 -7.99 -21.31
CA HIS A 42 12.79 -9.23 -20.94
C HIS A 42 11.96 -10.21 -20.10
N THR A 43 10.81 -9.80 -19.60
CA THR A 43 10.02 -10.65 -18.70
C THR A 43 8.53 -10.66 -18.99
N GLY A 44 8.06 -9.99 -20.04
CA GLY A 44 6.63 -9.82 -20.28
C GLY A 44 5.89 -9.04 -19.18
N LEU A 45 6.60 -8.60 -18.14
CA LEU A 45 6.03 -7.87 -17.02
C LEU A 45 6.24 -6.38 -17.23
N VAL A 46 5.18 -5.60 -17.06
CA VAL A 46 5.29 -4.15 -17.01
C VAL A 46 6.03 -3.79 -15.72
N ARG A 47 7.28 -3.45 -15.87
CA ARG A 47 8.09 -2.95 -14.78
C ARG A 47 8.52 -1.54 -15.14
N ASN A 48 8.24 -0.60 -14.26
CA ASN A 48 8.82 0.73 -14.32
C ASN A 48 10.33 0.66 -14.04
N LYS A 49 11.10 0.12 -14.98
CA LYS A 49 12.55 0.12 -14.89
C LYS A 49 13.18 1.34 -15.53
N GLY A 50 12.44 2.08 -16.32
CA GLY A 50 12.91 3.29 -16.97
C GLY A 50 12.25 4.53 -16.39
N TYR A 51 13.06 5.48 -15.94
CA TYR A 51 12.60 6.85 -15.79
C TYR A 51 12.49 7.49 -17.16
N TYR A 52 11.60 8.45 -17.31
CA TYR A 52 11.54 9.32 -18.48
C TYR A 52 11.32 10.77 -18.04
N GLN A 53 11.69 11.69 -18.88
CA GLN A 53 11.50 13.09 -18.59
C GLN A 53 10.02 13.45 -18.48
N GLY A 54 9.64 14.10 -17.40
CA GLY A 54 8.24 14.40 -17.07
C GLY A 54 7.53 13.35 -16.21
N MET A 55 8.16 12.21 -15.94
CA MET A 55 7.60 11.17 -15.09
C MET A 55 7.40 11.67 -13.66
N ASP A 56 6.22 11.44 -13.09
CA ASP A 56 6.01 11.57 -11.66
C ASP A 56 6.64 10.37 -10.95
N LEU A 57 7.49 10.60 -9.95
CA LEU A 57 8.08 9.49 -9.20
C LEU A 57 6.98 8.65 -8.55
N GLY A 58 7.12 7.34 -8.68
CA GLY A 58 6.17 6.38 -8.13
C GLY A 58 5.01 6.01 -9.06
N GLU A 59 4.93 6.52 -10.28
CA GLU A 59 3.93 6.09 -11.27
C GLU A 59 3.91 4.57 -11.44
N ILE A 60 2.70 4.03 -11.51
CA ILE A 60 2.45 2.62 -11.76
C ILE A 60 1.78 2.50 -13.12
N TRP A 61 2.51 1.98 -14.08
CA TRP A 61 1.95 1.59 -15.35
C TRP A 61 1.36 0.17 -15.26
N GLY A 62 0.20 -0.03 -15.86
CA GLY A 62 -0.50 -1.31 -15.85
C GLY A 62 -1.68 -1.32 -16.79
N TYR A 63 -2.37 -2.44 -16.84
CA TYR A 63 -3.57 -2.65 -17.63
C TYR A 63 -4.82 -2.37 -16.81
N GLU A 64 -5.88 -1.94 -17.47
CA GLU A 64 -7.21 -1.93 -16.86
C GLU A 64 -7.81 -3.35 -16.91
N ALA A 65 -8.21 -3.85 -15.74
CA ALA A 65 -8.88 -5.13 -15.59
C ALA A 65 -9.66 -5.12 -14.27
N ASN A 66 -10.97 -5.08 -14.34
CA ASN A 66 -11.79 -4.92 -13.14
C ASN A 66 -12.47 -6.22 -12.71
N ASP A 67 -12.75 -7.11 -13.67
CA ASP A 67 -13.55 -8.31 -13.47
C ASP A 67 -12.82 -9.60 -13.85
N LEU A 68 -13.41 -10.71 -13.47
CA LEU A 68 -13.07 -12.04 -13.96
C LEU A 68 -14.14 -12.48 -14.96
N PHE A 69 -13.77 -13.29 -15.92
CA PHE A 69 -14.77 -13.97 -16.75
C PHE A 69 -15.60 -14.91 -15.89
N LEU A 70 -16.91 -14.78 -15.94
CA LEU A 70 -17.82 -15.61 -15.13
C LEU A 70 -18.22 -16.92 -15.81
N THR A 71 -18.27 -16.93 -17.15
CA THR A 71 -18.62 -18.08 -17.95
C THR A 71 -17.70 -18.28 -19.14
N ASN A 72 -17.59 -19.49 -19.65
CA ASN A 72 -16.85 -19.74 -20.89
C ASN A 72 -17.53 -19.10 -22.12
N GLN A 73 -18.85 -18.96 -22.10
CA GLN A 73 -19.56 -18.24 -23.17
C GLN A 73 -19.12 -16.76 -23.22
N GLU A 74 -18.99 -16.12 -22.05
CA GLU A 74 -18.47 -14.74 -21.98
C GLU A 74 -17.05 -14.64 -22.54
N VAL A 75 -16.19 -15.63 -22.24
CA VAL A 75 -14.83 -15.71 -22.82
C VAL A 75 -14.90 -15.77 -24.35
N ASP A 76 -15.70 -16.70 -24.90
CA ASP A 76 -15.84 -16.90 -26.34
C ASP A 76 -16.39 -15.65 -27.03
N GLU A 77 -17.36 -14.97 -26.42
CA GLU A 77 -17.94 -13.73 -26.94
C GLU A 77 -16.91 -12.60 -26.93
N TYR A 78 -16.15 -12.46 -25.86
CA TYR A 78 -15.14 -11.43 -25.72
C TYR A 78 -13.98 -11.62 -26.72
N LEU A 79 -13.48 -12.83 -26.86
CA LEU A 79 -12.37 -13.17 -27.76
C LEU A 79 -12.73 -13.11 -29.26
N ARG A 80 -14.00 -12.96 -29.64
CA ARG A 80 -14.39 -12.67 -31.01
C ARG A 80 -14.01 -11.26 -31.45
N GLY A 81 -13.98 -10.33 -30.52
CA GLY A 81 -13.71 -8.92 -30.78
C GLY A 81 -12.35 -8.42 -30.28
N VAL A 82 -11.70 -9.17 -29.37
CA VAL A 82 -10.48 -8.73 -28.70
C VAL A 82 -9.43 -9.83 -28.72
N ASP A 83 -8.26 -9.53 -29.22
CA ASP A 83 -7.10 -10.42 -29.22
C ASP A 83 -6.27 -10.21 -27.93
N MET A 84 -6.21 -11.24 -27.08
CA MET A 84 -5.40 -11.28 -25.86
C MET A 84 -4.20 -12.24 -25.98
N SER A 85 -3.74 -12.53 -27.19
CA SER A 85 -2.64 -13.47 -27.43
C SER A 85 -1.32 -13.04 -26.84
N PHE A 86 -1.14 -11.75 -26.56
CA PHE A 86 0.04 -11.22 -25.85
C PHE A 86 0.24 -11.91 -24.50
N PHE A 87 -0.84 -12.13 -23.74
CA PHE A 87 -0.76 -12.75 -22.43
C PHE A 87 -0.71 -14.28 -22.51
N LYS A 88 -1.48 -14.87 -23.41
CA LYS A 88 -1.61 -16.32 -23.62
C LYS A 88 -1.57 -16.67 -25.09
N PRO A 89 -0.41 -17.03 -25.64
CA PRO A 89 -0.31 -17.41 -27.05
C PRO A 89 -1.22 -18.57 -27.45
N ASN A 90 -1.51 -19.50 -26.52
CA ASN A 90 -2.35 -20.67 -26.77
C ASN A 90 -3.86 -20.38 -26.68
N LYS A 91 -4.25 -19.16 -26.34
CA LYS A 91 -5.64 -18.73 -26.22
C LYS A 91 -6.51 -19.55 -25.24
N ASP A 92 -5.91 -20.19 -24.24
CA ASP A 92 -6.60 -21.03 -23.23
C ASP A 92 -7.30 -20.19 -22.13
N TRP A 93 -8.05 -19.18 -22.56
CA TRP A 93 -8.83 -18.37 -21.65
C TRP A 93 -10.06 -19.13 -21.17
N GLN A 94 -10.35 -19.01 -19.87
CA GLN A 94 -11.44 -19.71 -19.23
C GLN A 94 -12.14 -18.81 -18.22
N ARG A 95 -13.34 -19.19 -17.79
CA ARG A 95 -13.99 -18.56 -16.65
C ARG A 95 -13.08 -18.55 -15.42
N GLY A 96 -13.09 -17.43 -14.71
CA GLY A 96 -12.21 -17.19 -13.58
C GLY A 96 -10.83 -16.62 -13.95
N ASP A 97 -10.53 -16.45 -15.24
CA ASP A 97 -9.40 -15.66 -15.69
C ASP A 97 -9.74 -14.17 -15.66
N LEU A 98 -8.71 -13.34 -15.58
CA LEU A 98 -8.84 -11.90 -15.54
C LEU A 98 -9.32 -11.36 -16.90
N LYS A 99 -10.33 -10.51 -16.87
CA LYS A 99 -10.87 -9.83 -18.05
C LYS A 99 -10.21 -8.46 -18.18
N TYR A 100 -9.29 -8.37 -19.13
CA TYR A 100 -8.61 -7.11 -19.46
C TYR A 100 -9.53 -6.22 -20.31
N ILE A 101 -9.23 -4.93 -20.31
CA ILE A 101 -10.00 -3.92 -21.06
C ILE A 101 -9.12 -3.42 -22.20
N ASP A 102 -9.64 -3.49 -23.42
CA ASP A 102 -9.08 -2.83 -24.60
C ASP A 102 -9.24 -1.32 -24.42
N SER A 103 -8.17 -0.68 -23.98
CA SER A 103 -8.18 0.71 -23.55
C SER A 103 -7.99 1.71 -24.68
N ASN A 104 -7.39 1.27 -25.80
CA ASN A 104 -7.17 2.09 -26.99
C ASN A 104 -8.18 1.81 -28.10
N GLY A 105 -8.95 0.70 -28.00
CA GLY A 105 -10.02 0.33 -28.92
C GLY A 105 -9.55 -0.26 -30.25
N ASP A 106 -8.34 -0.83 -30.30
CA ASP A 106 -7.78 -1.40 -31.51
C ASP A 106 -8.10 -2.90 -31.73
N GLY A 107 -8.82 -3.51 -30.77
CA GLY A 107 -9.18 -4.93 -30.79
C GLY A 107 -8.08 -5.86 -30.32
N LYS A 108 -7.03 -5.35 -29.70
CA LYS A 108 -5.95 -6.15 -29.09
C LYS A 108 -5.68 -5.64 -27.69
N ILE A 109 -5.09 -6.48 -26.85
CA ILE A 109 -4.58 -6.04 -25.56
C ILE A 109 -3.11 -6.35 -25.48
N ASP A 110 -2.29 -5.31 -25.62
CA ASP A 110 -0.84 -5.41 -25.62
C ASP A 110 -0.18 -4.09 -25.12
N PRO A 111 1.13 -4.08 -24.91
CA PRO A 111 1.85 -2.88 -24.49
C PRO A 111 2.24 -1.95 -25.64
N GLY A 112 1.80 -2.21 -26.88
CA GLY A 112 2.30 -1.55 -28.06
C GLY A 112 3.82 -1.73 -28.21
N SER A 113 4.52 -0.68 -28.57
CA SER A 113 5.99 -0.66 -28.55
C SER A 113 6.59 -0.45 -27.17
N GLY A 114 5.77 -0.28 -26.14
CA GLY A 114 6.19 -0.04 -24.76
C GLY A 114 6.84 1.33 -24.55
N THR A 115 6.46 2.32 -25.33
CA THR A 115 6.97 3.69 -25.26
C THR A 115 5.87 4.68 -24.89
N LEU A 116 6.24 5.88 -24.46
CA LEU A 116 5.28 6.95 -24.17
C LEU A 116 4.41 7.35 -25.36
N LYS A 117 4.89 7.11 -26.58
CA LYS A 117 4.16 7.44 -27.82
C LYS A 117 3.23 6.32 -28.27
N ASP A 118 3.62 5.10 -27.94
CA ASP A 118 2.89 3.90 -28.31
C ASP A 118 3.00 2.92 -27.15
N HIS A 119 2.06 3.03 -26.22
CA HIS A 119 1.97 2.23 -25.00
C HIS A 119 0.84 1.20 -25.04
N GLY A 120 0.20 1.02 -26.20
CA GLY A 120 -0.92 0.09 -26.35
C GLY A 120 -2.00 0.37 -25.29
N ASP A 121 -2.38 -0.68 -24.54
CA ASP A 121 -3.38 -0.60 -23.47
C ASP A 121 -2.82 -0.22 -22.09
N LEU A 122 -1.51 0.03 -22.03
CA LEU A 122 -0.92 0.47 -20.77
C LEU A 122 -1.38 1.87 -20.39
N LYS A 123 -1.72 2.04 -19.11
CA LYS A 123 -2.08 3.33 -18.51
C LYS A 123 -1.37 3.53 -17.19
N ILE A 124 -1.25 4.78 -16.74
CA ILE A 124 -0.89 5.08 -15.37
C ILE A 124 -2.10 4.76 -14.49
N ILE A 125 -2.06 3.62 -13.82
CA ILE A 125 -3.17 3.13 -12.98
C ILE A 125 -3.08 3.62 -11.52
N GLY A 126 -1.92 4.13 -11.09
CA GLY A 126 -1.73 4.64 -9.74
C GLY A 126 -0.36 5.24 -9.50
N ASN A 127 -0.09 5.57 -8.23
CA ASN A 127 1.20 6.10 -7.80
C ASN A 127 1.54 5.63 -6.37
N THR A 128 2.76 5.09 -6.19
CA THR A 128 3.24 4.58 -4.90
C THR A 128 3.73 5.66 -3.95
N THR A 129 3.93 6.89 -4.43
CA THR A 129 4.41 8.00 -3.60
C THR A 129 3.34 8.44 -2.61
N PRO A 130 3.64 8.47 -1.30
CA PRO A 130 2.71 8.99 -0.32
C PRO A 130 2.38 10.47 -0.57
N ARG A 131 1.10 10.80 -0.63
CA ARG A 131 0.61 12.17 -0.80
C ARG A 131 -0.22 12.57 0.42
N TYR A 132 -0.15 13.84 0.76
CA TYR A 132 -0.88 14.42 1.89
C TYR A 132 -0.62 13.66 3.19
N SER A 133 0.68 13.53 3.55
CA SER A 133 1.06 12.99 4.86
C SER A 133 0.67 13.96 5.95
N PHE A 134 0.02 13.49 7.00
CA PHE A 134 -0.49 14.34 8.06
C PHE A 134 -0.19 13.81 9.46
N GLY A 135 -0.17 14.73 10.42
CA GLY A 135 -0.15 14.44 11.84
C GLY A 135 -1.23 15.25 12.57
N LEU A 136 -1.92 14.62 13.52
CA LEU A 136 -2.91 15.24 14.37
C LEU A 136 -2.56 14.94 15.82
N ASN A 137 -2.26 16.01 16.57
CA ASN A 137 -2.01 15.97 18.02
C ASN A 137 -3.22 16.49 18.77
N LEU A 138 -3.70 15.71 19.71
CA LEU A 138 -4.78 16.09 20.59
C LEU A 138 -4.28 16.02 22.03
N HIS A 139 -4.62 17.00 22.85
CA HIS A 139 -4.40 16.93 24.28
C HIS A 139 -5.58 17.53 25.05
N ALA A 140 -5.82 16.98 26.22
CA ALA A 140 -6.79 17.49 27.17
C ALA A 140 -6.31 17.26 28.61
N GLY A 141 -6.59 18.23 29.50
CA GLY A 141 -6.22 18.16 30.90
C GLY A 141 -7.34 18.67 31.82
N TYR A 142 -7.56 17.96 32.89
CA TYR A 142 -8.53 18.38 33.91
C TYR A 142 -8.21 17.79 35.30
N LYS A 143 -8.07 18.65 36.29
CA LYS A 143 -7.89 18.24 37.74
C LYS A 143 -6.81 17.17 37.96
N GLY A 144 -5.67 17.30 37.29
CA GLY A 144 -4.55 16.36 37.39
C GLY A 144 -4.57 15.23 36.36
N PHE A 145 -5.69 14.95 35.68
CA PHE A 145 -5.75 14.06 34.57
C PHE A 145 -5.25 14.75 33.28
N GLU A 146 -4.45 14.06 32.54
CA GLU A 146 -4.00 14.49 31.20
C GLU A 146 -4.14 13.33 30.20
N VAL A 147 -4.62 13.65 29.02
CA VAL A 147 -4.73 12.72 27.90
C VAL A 147 -4.07 13.37 26.70
N SER A 148 -3.20 12.67 26.02
CA SER A 148 -2.65 13.06 24.74
C SER A 148 -2.75 11.93 23.73
N ALA A 149 -3.04 12.28 22.49
CA ALA A 149 -3.16 11.35 21.38
C ALA A 149 -2.47 11.90 20.14
N LEU A 150 -1.61 11.10 19.53
CA LEU A 150 -0.93 11.41 18.28
C LEU A 150 -1.45 10.48 17.19
N PHE A 151 -2.11 11.05 16.17
CA PHE A 151 -2.46 10.36 14.94
C PHE A 151 -1.49 10.75 13.83
N GLN A 152 -1.17 9.78 13.00
CA GLN A 152 -0.36 9.96 11.80
C GLN A 152 -1.00 9.19 10.64
N GLY A 153 -0.88 9.71 9.43
CA GLY A 153 -1.41 9.02 8.27
C GLY A 153 -0.97 9.59 6.94
N VAL A 154 -1.42 8.92 5.90
CA VAL A 154 -1.25 9.27 4.49
C VAL A 154 -2.61 9.18 3.83
N MET A 155 -3.06 10.26 3.17
CA MET A 155 -4.40 10.29 2.60
C MET A 155 -4.51 9.63 1.24
N LYS A 156 -3.38 9.55 0.48
CA LYS A 156 -3.37 8.92 -0.83
C LYS A 156 -2.04 8.22 -1.08
N ARG A 157 -2.11 6.95 -1.37
CA ARG A 157 -1.00 6.09 -1.81
C ARG A 157 -1.58 4.84 -2.43
N ASP A 158 -1.02 4.40 -3.54
CA ASP A 158 -1.39 3.15 -4.17
C ASP A 158 -0.31 2.10 -3.93
N PHE A 159 -0.71 0.84 -3.81
CA PHE A 159 0.19 -0.29 -3.63
C PHE A 159 -0.15 -1.40 -4.62
N PRO A 160 0.73 -1.68 -5.61
CA PRO A 160 0.49 -2.75 -6.56
C PRO A 160 0.84 -4.11 -5.94
N MET A 161 -0.10 -5.03 -5.95
CA MET A 161 0.11 -6.43 -5.56
C MET A 161 0.63 -7.28 -6.73
N ALA A 162 1.41 -6.71 -7.63
CA ALA A 162 1.85 -7.45 -8.81
C ALA A 162 2.69 -8.67 -8.46
N ALA A 163 2.38 -9.80 -9.09
CA ALA A 163 3.14 -11.07 -9.17
C ALA A 163 3.98 -11.39 -7.93
N SER A 164 3.55 -10.93 -6.79
CA SER A 164 4.24 -11.15 -5.54
C SER A 164 3.87 -12.54 -5.02
N THR A 165 4.67 -13.02 -4.10
CA THR A 165 4.38 -14.21 -3.31
C THR A 165 3.03 -14.16 -2.60
N TYR A 166 2.38 -12.98 -2.54
CA TYR A 166 1.04 -12.81 -2.00
C TYR A 166 -0.05 -13.27 -2.98
N LEU A 167 0.11 -13.07 -4.28
CA LEU A 167 -0.90 -13.44 -5.30
C LEU A 167 -0.73 -14.87 -5.83
N PHE A 168 -0.38 -15.89 -5.04
CA PHE A 168 -0.16 -17.28 -5.43
C PHE A 168 1.24 -17.61 -5.94
N SER A 169 2.27 -17.40 -5.15
CA SER A 169 3.55 -18.02 -5.44
C SER A 169 3.51 -19.49 -5.00
N GLY A 170 3.71 -20.42 -5.90
CA GLY A 170 3.90 -21.83 -5.60
C GLY A 170 5.13 -22.12 -4.73
N TYR A 171 5.89 -21.10 -4.42
CA TYR A 171 7.09 -21.14 -3.57
C TYR A 171 6.88 -20.45 -2.22
N SER A 172 5.66 -20.07 -1.88
CA SER A 172 5.35 -19.30 -0.67
C SER A 172 4.22 -19.93 0.13
N ASN A 173 4.08 -19.49 1.37
CA ASN A 173 2.98 -19.86 2.24
C ASN A 173 1.66 -19.27 1.71
N PHE A 174 0.56 -19.98 1.96
CA PHE A 174 -0.77 -19.46 1.72
C PHE A 174 -1.20 -18.54 2.86
N PHE A 175 -1.87 -17.47 2.52
CA PHE A 175 -2.57 -16.59 3.45
C PHE A 175 -4.07 -16.93 3.46
N LYS A 176 -4.78 -16.47 4.48
CA LYS A 176 -6.23 -16.66 4.60
C LYS A 176 -6.99 -16.09 3.40
N GLU A 177 -6.53 -14.96 2.88
CA GLU A 177 -7.09 -14.25 1.73
C GLU A 177 -7.04 -15.08 0.45
N HIS A 178 -6.11 -16.02 0.34
CA HIS A 178 -6.04 -16.96 -0.80
C HIS A 178 -7.24 -17.92 -0.87
N LEU A 179 -8.03 -18.04 0.19
CA LEU A 179 -9.27 -18.82 0.16
C LEU A 179 -10.35 -18.14 -0.72
N ASP A 180 -10.23 -16.83 -0.98
CA ASP A 180 -11.13 -16.09 -1.86
C ASP A 180 -10.68 -16.13 -3.32
N TYR A 181 -10.48 -17.34 -3.85
CA TYR A 181 -10.19 -17.57 -5.26
C TYR A 181 -11.46 -17.99 -6.03
N TYR A 182 -11.45 -17.70 -7.33
CA TYR A 182 -12.55 -18.08 -8.22
C TYR A 182 -12.70 -19.60 -8.32
N ASN A 183 -13.91 -20.06 -8.11
CA ASN A 183 -14.38 -21.41 -8.41
C ASN A 183 -15.89 -21.38 -8.69
N VAL A 184 -16.47 -22.52 -9.08
CA VAL A 184 -17.88 -22.58 -9.46
C VAL A 184 -18.86 -22.23 -8.31
N TYR A 185 -18.40 -22.33 -7.08
CA TYR A 185 -19.17 -22.00 -5.87
C TYR A 185 -18.87 -20.59 -5.35
N ASN A 186 -17.83 -19.94 -5.87
CA ASN A 186 -17.44 -18.56 -5.53
C ASN A 186 -17.10 -17.76 -6.81
N PRO A 187 -18.11 -17.46 -7.66
CA PRO A 187 -17.86 -16.71 -8.90
C PRO A 187 -17.56 -15.23 -8.65
N GLY A 188 -17.90 -14.70 -7.49
CA GLY A 188 -17.61 -13.32 -7.08
C GLY A 188 -16.26 -13.13 -6.39
N ALA A 189 -15.38 -14.11 -6.44
CA ALA A 189 -14.07 -14.06 -5.79
C ALA A 189 -13.23 -12.85 -6.22
N TYR A 190 -12.42 -12.36 -5.28
CA TYR A 190 -11.44 -11.33 -5.58
C TYR A 190 -10.28 -11.85 -6.41
N LEU A 191 -9.76 -13.05 -6.08
CA LEU A 191 -8.63 -13.67 -6.77
C LEU A 191 -9.11 -14.53 -7.96
N PRO A 192 -8.30 -14.66 -9.01
CA PRO A 192 -8.64 -15.43 -10.18
C PRO A 192 -8.67 -16.94 -9.87
N ARG A 193 -9.03 -17.76 -10.83
CA ARG A 193 -8.91 -19.22 -10.69
C ARG A 193 -7.46 -19.62 -10.41
N LEU A 194 -7.30 -20.70 -9.65
CA LEU A 194 -5.98 -21.25 -9.37
C LEU A 194 -5.35 -21.83 -10.64
N THR A 195 -4.12 -21.43 -10.89
CA THR A 195 -3.32 -21.88 -12.03
C THR A 195 -1.94 -22.33 -11.56
N LYS A 196 -1.26 -23.12 -12.38
CA LYS A 196 0.09 -23.56 -12.05
C LYS A 196 1.04 -22.35 -12.02
N PRO A 197 1.83 -22.15 -10.97
CA PRO A 197 2.82 -21.10 -10.91
C PRO A 197 3.75 -21.11 -12.13
N ASP A 198 4.15 -19.94 -12.59
CA ASP A 198 5.02 -19.69 -13.74
C ASP A 198 4.45 -20.20 -15.09
N SER A 199 3.19 -20.60 -15.11
CA SER A 199 2.51 -20.87 -16.38
C SER A 199 2.06 -19.59 -17.09
N PRO A 200 1.80 -19.61 -18.40
CA PRO A 200 1.21 -18.47 -19.10
C PRO A 200 -0.12 -18.01 -18.46
N GLU A 201 -0.95 -18.95 -18.00
CA GLU A 201 -2.21 -18.68 -17.34
C GLU A 201 -2.01 -17.94 -16.00
N TYR A 202 -1.00 -18.35 -15.24
CA TYR A 202 -0.62 -17.67 -14.02
C TYR A 202 -0.17 -16.24 -14.31
N ASN A 203 0.76 -16.07 -15.25
CA ASN A 203 1.28 -14.76 -15.62
C ASN A 203 0.17 -13.86 -16.15
N ALA A 204 -0.73 -14.38 -16.98
CA ALA A 204 -1.86 -13.62 -17.51
C ALA A 204 -2.82 -13.15 -16.41
N ASN A 205 -2.97 -13.88 -15.31
CA ASN A 205 -3.90 -13.51 -14.24
C ASN A 205 -3.29 -12.61 -13.16
N VAL A 206 -2.01 -12.82 -12.83
CA VAL A 206 -1.39 -12.15 -11.66
C VAL A 206 0.01 -11.60 -11.93
N GLY A 207 0.57 -11.84 -13.11
CA GLY A 207 1.95 -11.45 -13.45
C GLY A 207 2.09 -9.99 -13.87
N TYR A 208 1.00 -9.31 -14.20
CA TYR A 208 1.01 -7.93 -14.67
C TYR A 208 0.40 -6.99 -13.65
N ASN A 209 0.83 -5.74 -13.65
CA ASN A 209 0.14 -4.70 -12.91
C ASN A 209 -1.23 -4.45 -13.53
N THR A 210 -2.27 -4.52 -12.73
CA THR A 210 -3.65 -4.26 -13.15
C THR A 210 -4.38 -3.40 -12.15
N SER A 211 -5.40 -2.69 -12.61
CA SER A 211 -6.27 -1.91 -11.71
C SER A 211 -6.95 -2.76 -10.64
N ARG A 212 -7.24 -4.05 -10.94
CA ARG A 212 -7.86 -4.97 -9.99
C ARG A 212 -7.00 -5.26 -8.76
N TYR A 213 -5.68 -5.38 -8.94
CA TYR A 213 -4.74 -5.70 -7.86
C TYR A 213 -3.95 -4.49 -7.40
N LEU A 214 -4.50 -3.30 -7.64
CA LEU A 214 -4.00 -2.05 -7.11
C LEU A 214 -4.74 -1.71 -5.81
N LEU A 215 -4.05 -1.78 -4.70
CA LEU A 215 -4.61 -1.50 -3.38
C LEU A 215 -4.50 -0.03 -3.02
N ASN A 216 -5.50 0.48 -2.33
CA ASN A 216 -5.43 1.79 -1.67
C ASN A 216 -4.69 1.65 -0.34
N ALA A 217 -3.47 2.16 -0.27
CA ALA A 217 -2.61 2.17 0.91
C ALA A 217 -2.68 3.48 1.72
N ALA A 218 -3.76 4.24 1.58
CA ALA A 218 -4.07 5.34 2.49
C ALA A 218 -4.38 4.80 3.89
N TYR A 219 -3.94 5.50 4.93
CA TYR A 219 -4.17 5.05 6.31
C TYR A 219 -4.16 6.20 7.30
N MET A 220 -4.72 5.93 8.47
CA MET A 220 -4.57 6.73 9.68
C MET A 220 -4.29 5.80 10.87
N ARG A 221 -3.26 6.09 11.66
CA ARG A 221 -2.87 5.30 12.83
C ARG A 221 -2.82 6.17 14.08
N LEU A 222 -3.37 5.66 15.17
CA LEU A 222 -3.10 6.19 16.50
C LEU A 222 -1.71 5.73 16.95
N LYS A 223 -0.72 6.61 16.73
CA LYS A 223 0.70 6.33 16.96
C LYS A 223 1.04 6.24 18.43
N ASN A 224 0.49 7.16 19.20
CA ASN A 224 0.69 7.20 20.63
C ASN A 224 -0.56 7.71 21.33
N LEU A 225 -0.94 7.05 22.41
CA LEU A 225 -1.95 7.48 23.37
C LEU A 225 -1.30 7.47 24.75
N MET A 226 -1.32 8.59 25.44
CA MET A 226 -0.88 8.68 26.83
C MET A 226 -2.03 9.19 27.69
N ILE A 227 -2.26 8.50 28.78
CA ILE A 227 -3.16 8.92 29.84
C ILE A 227 -2.34 9.01 31.13
N SER A 228 -2.38 10.14 31.81
CA SER A 228 -1.62 10.34 33.03
C SER A 228 -2.44 11.04 34.09
N TYR A 229 -2.01 10.85 35.34
CA TYR A 229 -2.58 11.53 36.47
C TYR A 229 -1.47 12.09 37.38
N ASN A 230 -1.49 13.40 37.56
CA ASN A 230 -0.62 14.13 38.49
C ASN A 230 -1.34 14.26 39.82
N PHE A 231 -0.77 13.70 40.89
CA PHE A 231 -1.37 13.75 42.19
C PHE A 231 -1.30 15.17 42.80
N GLN A 232 -2.30 15.50 43.60
CA GLN A 232 -2.35 16.84 44.22
C GLN A 232 -1.15 17.06 45.13
N PRO A 233 -0.50 18.25 45.09
CA PRO A 233 0.69 18.55 45.89
C PRO A 233 0.49 18.35 47.41
N LYS A 234 -0.72 18.60 47.91
CA LYS A 234 -1.05 18.37 49.34
C LYS A 234 -0.92 16.91 49.76
N LEU A 235 -1.26 15.97 48.88
CA LEU A 235 -1.15 14.54 49.14
C LEU A 235 0.30 14.09 49.04
N VAL A 236 0.97 14.52 48.00
CA VAL A 236 2.35 14.14 47.62
C VAL A 236 3.33 14.57 48.68
N LYS A 237 3.20 15.80 49.21
CA LYS A 237 4.02 16.33 50.34
C LYS A 237 3.89 15.52 51.63
N LYS A 238 2.72 14.94 51.93
CA LYS A 238 2.57 14.04 53.08
C LYS A 238 3.36 12.75 52.95
N MET A 239 3.72 12.36 51.72
CA MET A 239 4.53 11.18 51.41
C MET A 239 6.03 11.51 51.36
N GLY A 240 6.43 12.78 51.59
CA GLY A 240 7.82 13.22 51.51
C GLY A 240 8.30 13.42 50.08
N LEU A 241 7.39 13.55 49.12
CA LEU A 241 7.71 13.75 47.72
C LEU A 241 7.34 15.17 47.26
N GLU A 242 8.00 15.68 46.24
CA GLU A 242 7.66 16.94 45.58
C GLU A 242 6.63 16.76 44.48
N ASN A 243 6.76 15.66 43.73
CA ASN A 243 5.83 15.30 42.62
C ASN A 243 5.58 13.81 42.60
N LEU A 244 4.38 13.42 42.18
CA LEU A 244 4.01 12.04 41.87
C LEU A 244 3.05 12.02 40.68
N LYS A 245 3.46 11.31 39.61
CA LYS A 245 2.68 11.11 38.42
C LYS A 245 2.62 9.61 38.09
N VAL A 246 1.45 9.12 37.74
CA VAL A 246 1.28 7.80 37.15
C VAL A 246 0.84 7.97 35.70
N TYR A 247 1.29 7.10 34.83
CA TYR A 247 0.90 7.16 33.44
C TYR A 247 0.77 5.78 32.84
N PHE A 248 -0.08 5.73 31.84
CA PHE A 248 -0.22 4.63 30.89
C PHE A 248 -0.02 5.18 29.49
N THR A 249 0.83 4.55 28.70
CA THR A 249 1.00 4.87 27.28
C THR A 249 0.84 3.63 26.43
N CYS A 250 0.33 3.85 25.23
CA CYS A 250 0.11 2.81 24.24
C CYS A 250 0.60 3.31 22.87
N ASP A 251 1.42 2.51 22.18
CA ASP A 251 1.87 2.81 20.84
C ASP A 251 1.16 1.92 19.82
N ASN A 252 0.87 2.49 18.65
CA ASN A 252 0.26 1.83 17.51
C ASN A 252 -1.04 1.08 17.86
N LEU A 253 -1.91 1.68 18.68
CA LEU A 253 -3.09 1.04 19.24
C LEU A 253 -4.04 0.50 18.18
N PHE A 254 -4.32 1.29 17.16
CA PHE A 254 -5.09 0.86 15.99
C PHE A 254 -4.71 1.62 14.73
N THR A 255 -5.01 1.00 13.59
CA THR A 255 -4.86 1.57 12.25
C THR A 255 -6.19 1.47 11.53
N ILE A 256 -6.51 2.48 10.76
CA ILE A 256 -7.64 2.49 9.82
C ILE A 256 -7.03 2.54 8.43
N ASP A 257 -7.23 1.52 7.64
CA ASP A 257 -6.75 1.38 6.26
C ASP A 257 -7.66 0.44 5.46
N ASN A 258 -7.33 0.21 4.17
CA ASN A 258 -8.06 -0.67 3.28
C ASN A 258 -7.18 -1.83 2.76
N LEU A 259 -6.07 -2.09 3.42
CA LEU A 259 -5.18 -3.19 3.04
C LEU A 259 -5.66 -4.51 3.64
N PRO A 260 -5.37 -5.64 3.00
CA PRO A 260 -5.46 -6.95 3.65
C PRO A 260 -4.62 -7.01 4.93
N ASP A 261 -5.09 -7.76 5.93
CA ASP A 261 -4.49 -7.84 7.28
C ASP A 261 -3.00 -8.23 7.31
N VAL A 262 -2.50 -8.84 6.23
CA VAL A 262 -1.08 -9.22 6.10
C VAL A 262 -0.16 -8.04 5.80
N PHE A 263 -0.71 -6.89 5.42
CA PHE A 263 0.05 -5.69 5.12
C PHE A 263 -0.07 -4.66 6.23
N ASP A 264 1.05 -4.06 6.60
CA ASP A 264 1.07 -2.86 7.44
C ASP A 264 1.40 -1.65 6.55
N PRO A 265 0.55 -0.61 6.50
CA PRO A 265 0.72 0.51 5.58
C PRO A 265 2.00 1.32 5.79
N GLU A 266 2.62 1.27 6.97
CA GLU A 266 3.90 1.93 7.24
C GLU A 266 5.10 1.10 6.80
N THR A 267 4.93 -0.22 6.69
CA THR A 267 6.02 -1.12 6.29
C THR A 267 5.96 -1.53 4.83
N LEU A 268 5.01 -0.99 4.06
CA LEU A 268 4.96 -1.18 2.62
C LEU A 268 6.21 -0.60 1.96
N ASN A 269 7.09 -1.43 1.46
CA ASN A 269 8.23 -0.98 0.70
C ASN A 269 7.87 -0.79 -0.77
N GLN A 270 8.28 0.35 -1.28
CA GLN A 270 8.09 0.76 -2.68
C GLN A 270 8.97 -0.02 -3.67
N VAL A 271 9.78 -0.92 -3.17
CA VAL A 271 10.69 -1.67 -4.04
C VAL A 271 9.94 -2.86 -4.61
N ASN A 272 9.45 -2.73 -5.82
CA ASN A 272 9.09 -3.83 -6.67
C ASN A 272 10.33 -4.68 -6.94
N THR A 273 10.75 -5.45 -5.96
CA THR A 273 11.85 -6.39 -6.12
C THR A 273 11.32 -7.77 -6.45
N TRP A 274 10.76 -7.90 -7.63
CA TRP A 274 11.04 -9.10 -8.37
C TRP A 274 12.27 -8.84 -9.25
N ALA A 275 13.42 -8.75 -8.63
CA ALA A 275 14.69 -9.00 -9.28
C ALA A 275 14.89 -10.51 -9.26
N GLY A 276 14.24 -11.23 -10.15
CA GLY A 276 14.71 -12.53 -10.57
C GLY A 276 16.15 -12.33 -11.05
N GLY A 277 17.11 -12.79 -10.27
CA GLY A 277 18.41 -13.19 -10.71
C GLY A 277 19.32 -12.20 -11.42
N SER A 278 19.45 -10.96 -10.97
CA SER A 278 20.65 -10.19 -11.25
C SER A 278 20.95 -9.20 -10.11
N ASN A 279 22.22 -9.13 -9.77
CA ASN A 279 22.82 -8.38 -8.66
C ASN A 279 22.74 -6.83 -8.81
N GLU A 280 21.68 -6.30 -9.34
CA GLU A 280 21.49 -4.86 -9.37
C GLU A 280 20.87 -4.39 -8.07
N THR A 281 21.73 -4.19 -7.09
CA THR A 281 21.43 -3.37 -5.93
C THR A 281 21.29 -1.93 -6.37
N ALA A 282 20.10 -1.35 -6.19
CA ALA A 282 20.01 0.10 -6.20
C ALA A 282 21.02 0.63 -5.16
N PRO A 283 21.86 1.63 -5.51
CA PRO A 283 22.85 2.14 -4.61
C PRO A 283 22.22 2.56 -3.29
N GLY A 284 22.67 2.00 -2.17
CA GLY A 284 22.22 2.32 -0.81
C GLY A 284 21.18 1.38 -0.20
N LEU A 285 20.69 0.34 -0.90
CA LEU A 285 19.77 -0.64 -0.32
C LEU A 285 20.50 -1.93 0.02
N THR A 286 20.57 -2.25 1.30
CA THR A 286 21.13 -3.51 1.80
C THR A 286 20.17 -4.69 1.57
N SER A 287 20.71 -5.89 1.48
CA SER A 287 20.04 -7.16 1.18
C SER A 287 18.71 -7.46 1.93
N PRO A 288 18.51 -7.04 3.19
CA PRO A 288 17.25 -7.26 3.90
C PRO A 288 16.04 -6.52 3.31
N MET A 289 16.26 -5.43 2.58
CA MET A 289 15.16 -4.63 2.00
C MET A 289 14.56 -5.24 0.72
N LYS A 290 15.18 -6.25 0.15
CA LYS A 290 14.70 -6.93 -1.07
C LYS A 290 13.45 -7.79 -0.87
N GLN A 291 13.02 -8.03 0.36
CA GLN A 291 11.93 -8.97 0.67
C GLN A 291 10.58 -8.33 1.01
N ASN A 292 10.48 -7.02 0.95
CA ASN A 292 9.48 -6.28 1.73
C ASN A 292 8.19 -5.92 1.00
N GLY A 293 7.87 -6.44 -0.14
CA GLY A 293 6.63 -6.10 -0.85
C GLY A 293 5.59 -7.22 -0.92
N ASN A 294 5.75 -8.30 -0.17
CA ASN A 294 5.03 -9.55 -0.39
C ASN A 294 4.28 -10.11 0.83
N GLY A 295 3.91 -9.26 1.77
CA GLY A 295 3.21 -9.69 2.99
C GLY A 295 4.09 -10.42 4.01
N LYS A 296 5.41 -10.44 3.81
CA LYS A 296 6.38 -11.10 4.73
C LYS A 296 7.07 -10.12 5.68
N VAL A 297 6.65 -8.88 5.69
CA VAL A 297 7.20 -7.87 6.62
C VAL A 297 6.47 -7.98 7.94
N TYR A 298 7.24 -7.98 9.01
CA TYR A 298 6.66 -7.98 10.35
C TYR A 298 5.92 -6.64 10.57
N PRO A 299 4.63 -6.65 10.94
CA PRO A 299 3.87 -5.43 11.22
C PRO A 299 4.42 -4.73 12.47
N LEU A 300 4.11 -3.45 12.62
CA LEU A 300 4.50 -2.69 13.81
C LEU A 300 3.80 -3.25 15.05
N ASN A 301 4.57 -3.41 16.12
CA ASN A 301 4.06 -3.90 17.39
C ASN A 301 3.18 -2.84 18.09
N LYS A 302 2.18 -3.32 18.81
CA LYS A 302 1.45 -2.54 19.81
C LYS A 302 2.20 -2.65 21.14
N ASN A 303 2.57 -1.53 21.72
CA ASN A 303 3.25 -1.49 23.01
C ASN A 303 2.34 -0.87 24.04
N TYR A 304 2.35 -1.45 25.24
CA TYR A 304 1.63 -0.95 26.41
C TYR A 304 2.62 -0.75 27.53
N VAL A 305 2.69 0.46 28.08
CA VAL A 305 3.63 0.82 29.13
C VAL A 305 2.89 1.48 30.30
N PHE A 306 3.15 1.01 31.51
CA PHE A 306 2.74 1.65 32.74
C PHE A 306 3.96 2.21 33.40
N GLY A 307 3.88 3.45 33.91
CA GLY A 307 4.98 4.09 34.55
C GLY A 307 4.53 4.93 35.75
N ILE A 308 5.46 5.09 36.70
CA ILE A 308 5.35 5.95 37.84
C ILE A 308 6.57 6.87 37.83
N GLU A 309 6.33 8.16 37.94
CA GLU A 309 7.36 9.19 38.03
C GLU A 309 7.19 9.91 39.39
N PHE A 310 8.27 10.04 40.15
CA PHE A 310 8.25 10.75 41.42
C PHE A 310 9.53 11.56 41.58
N THR A 311 9.40 12.70 42.27
CA THR A 311 10.51 13.60 42.64
C THR A 311 10.50 13.77 44.16
N PHE A 312 11.71 13.71 44.74
CA PHE A 312 11.90 13.92 46.20
C PHE A 312 12.21 15.37 46.52
#